data_923c15778ae16b3c69aaa7adb99854b2
#
_entry.id   923c15778ae16b3c69aaa7adb99854b2
#
_cell.length_a   1.000
_cell.length_b   1.000
_cell.length_c   1.000
_cell.angle_alpha   90.00
_cell.angle_beta   90.00
_cell.angle_gamma   90.00
#
_symmetry.space_group_name_H-M   'P 1'
#
loop_
_entity.id
_entity.type
_entity.pdbx_description
1 polymer ?
#
loop_
_entity_poly.entity_id
_entity_poly.type
_entity_poly.pdbx_seq_one_letter_code
_entity_poly.pdbx_strand_id
1 'polypeptide(L)'
;DDLKVKLEGKTSTKIETAALDADKVEEVIALIESYKPEAVLNVALPYQDLSIMDACLATGVHYIDTANYEAEDTEDPEWRAIYEKRCKELGFTAYFDYSWQWAYQEKFKKAGLTALLGSGFDPGVTSVFSAYALKHYFDEIHYIDILDCNGGDHGYPFATNFNPEINLREVSAP
;
A
#
# COMPACT_ATOMS: atom_id res chain seq x y z
N ASP A 1 -22.28 -4.57 11.99
CA ASP A 1 -20.99 -4.68 11.32
C ASP A 1 -20.61 -6.15 11.15
N ASP A 2 -20.79 -6.65 9.93
CA ASP A 2 -20.72 -8.09 9.62
C ASP A 2 -19.31 -8.67 9.84
N LEU A 3 -18.26 -7.85 9.63
CA LEU A 3 -16.89 -8.29 9.83
C LEU A 3 -16.59 -8.53 11.32
N LYS A 4 -17.01 -7.63 12.18
CA LYS A 4 -16.84 -7.78 13.63
C LYS A 4 -17.53 -9.05 14.12
N VAL A 5 -18.77 -9.27 13.68
CA VAL A 5 -19.55 -10.48 14.03
C VAL A 5 -18.86 -11.77 13.55
N LYS A 6 -18.28 -11.76 12.32
CA LYS A 6 -17.55 -12.91 11.78
C LYS A 6 -16.25 -13.22 12.55
N LEU A 7 -15.66 -12.24 13.20
CA LEU A 7 -14.40 -12.37 13.93
C LEU A 7 -14.61 -12.63 15.43
N GLU A 8 -15.78 -12.32 15.97
CA GLU A 8 -16.14 -12.62 17.35
C GLU A 8 -16.01 -14.13 17.62
N GLY A 9 -15.30 -14.48 18.67
CA GLY A 9 -15.01 -15.87 19.03
C GLY A 9 -13.85 -16.54 18.29
N LYS A 10 -13.26 -15.89 17.26
CA LYS A 10 -12.07 -16.39 16.57
C LYS A 10 -10.76 -15.82 17.13
N THR A 11 -10.84 -14.79 17.91
CA THR A 11 -9.70 -14.15 18.55
C THR A 11 -10.06 -13.67 19.95
N SER A 12 -9.07 -13.60 20.82
CA SER A 12 -9.18 -12.95 22.13
C SER A 12 -8.93 -11.44 22.06
N THR A 13 -8.49 -10.94 20.94
CA THR A 13 -8.23 -9.52 20.71
C THR A 13 -9.54 -8.75 20.63
N LYS A 14 -9.65 -7.64 21.35
CA LYS A 14 -10.79 -6.73 21.22
C LYS A 14 -10.77 -6.09 19.84
N ILE A 15 -11.84 -6.29 19.08
CA ILE A 15 -12.01 -5.69 17.75
C ILE A 15 -13.03 -4.56 17.87
N GLU A 16 -12.63 -3.39 17.40
CA GLU A 16 -13.52 -2.24 17.22
C GLU A 16 -13.56 -1.85 15.76
N THR A 17 -14.66 -1.28 15.33
CA THR A 17 -14.88 -0.89 13.94
C THR A 17 -15.38 0.55 13.87
N ALA A 18 -14.88 1.29 12.91
CA ALA A 18 -15.34 2.63 12.59
C ALA A 18 -15.50 2.76 11.08
N ALA A 19 -16.46 3.54 10.64
CA ALA A 19 -16.61 3.94 9.24
C ALA A 19 -16.01 5.35 9.10
N LEU A 20 -15.14 5.53 8.15
CA LEU A 20 -14.54 6.82 7.81
C LEU A 20 -14.23 6.88 6.32
N ASP A 21 -14.03 8.08 5.82
CA ASP A 21 -13.48 8.34 4.50
C ASP A 21 -11.97 8.54 4.63
N ALA A 22 -11.18 7.56 4.17
CA ALA A 22 -9.73 7.59 4.32
C ALA A 22 -9.03 8.60 3.38
N ASP A 23 -9.75 9.17 2.41
CA ASP A 23 -9.24 10.29 1.60
C ASP A 23 -9.28 11.62 2.39
N LYS A 24 -10.04 11.66 3.48
CA LYS A 24 -10.11 12.81 4.38
C LYS A 24 -9.16 12.67 5.56
N VAL A 25 -8.02 13.33 5.46
CA VAL A 25 -6.96 13.29 6.47
C VAL A 25 -7.47 13.58 7.87
N GLU A 26 -8.41 14.54 8.02
CA GLU A 26 -8.99 14.94 9.30
C GLU A 26 -9.81 13.82 9.94
N GLU A 27 -10.55 13.02 9.15
CA GLU A 27 -11.30 11.89 9.68
C GLU A 27 -10.35 10.78 10.19
N VAL A 28 -9.26 10.54 9.46
CA VAL A 28 -8.22 9.58 9.88
C VAL A 28 -7.51 10.06 11.14
N ILE A 29 -7.14 11.35 11.22
CA ILE A 29 -6.56 11.95 12.42
C ILE A 29 -7.48 11.76 13.64
N ALA A 30 -8.76 12.12 13.50
CA ALA A 30 -9.73 12.00 14.60
C ALA A 30 -9.85 10.54 15.09
N LEU A 31 -9.82 9.58 14.17
CA LEU A 31 -9.83 8.16 14.53
C LEU A 31 -8.56 7.76 15.29
N ILE A 32 -7.38 8.11 14.77
CA ILE A 32 -6.09 7.82 15.41
C ILE A 32 -6.02 8.45 16.82
N GLU A 33 -6.43 9.70 16.97
CA GLU A 33 -6.45 10.37 18.28
C GLU A 33 -7.39 9.71 19.29
N SER A 34 -8.50 9.15 18.82
CA SER A 34 -9.47 8.46 19.68
C SER A 34 -8.95 7.13 20.21
N TYR A 35 -8.19 6.38 19.41
CA TYR A 35 -7.69 5.04 19.77
C TYR A 35 -6.23 5.03 20.20
N LYS A 36 -5.44 6.03 19.80
CA LYS A 36 -4.00 6.17 20.11
C LYS A 36 -3.18 4.92 19.81
N PRO A 37 -3.24 4.40 18.59
CA PRO A 37 -2.46 3.24 18.22
C PRO A 37 -0.97 3.60 18.14
N GLU A 38 -0.10 2.61 18.23
CA GLU A 38 1.34 2.77 18.00
C GLU A 38 1.67 2.78 16.49
N ALA A 39 0.86 2.07 15.70
CA ALA A 39 1.04 1.96 14.25
C ALA A 39 -0.29 1.86 13.53
N VAL A 40 -0.32 2.34 12.30
CA VAL A 40 -1.41 2.14 11.33
C VAL A 40 -0.93 1.18 10.26
N LEU A 41 -1.67 0.09 10.05
CA LEU A 41 -1.50 -0.82 8.93
C LEU A 41 -2.54 -0.49 7.87
N ASN A 42 -2.09 0.03 6.75
CA ASN A 42 -2.92 0.33 5.59
C ASN A 42 -2.98 -0.90 4.67
N VAL A 43 -4.13 -1.51 4.57
CA VAL A 43 -4.46 -2.60 3.64
C VAL A 43 -5.65 -2.22 2.75
N ALA A 44 -5.90 -0.92 2.62
CA ALA A 44 -6.89 -0.36 1.72
C ALA A 44 -6.34 -0.33 0.27
N LEU A 45 -7.10 0.29 -0.62
CA LEU A 45 -6.62 0.54 -1.97
C LEU A 45 -5.47 1.57 -1.96
N PRO A 46 -4.60 1.55 -2.97
CA PRO A 46 -3.40 2.40 -3.01
C PRO A 46 -3.70 3.91 -3.08
N TYR A 47 -4.92 4.28 -3.38
CA TYR A 47 -5.35 5.68 -3.49
C TYR A 47 -5.23 6.46 -2.17
N GLN A 48 -5.41 5.78 -1.02
CA GLN A 48 -5.42 6.37 0.31
C GLN A 48 -4.05 6.44 1.00
N ASP A 49 -2.98 5.95 0.37
CA ASP A 49 -1.67 5.87 1.00
C ASP A 49 -1.18 7.21 1.54
N LEU A 50 -1.24 8.26 0.72
CA LEU A 50 -0.68 9.55 1.10
C LEU A 50 -1.53 10.27 2.17
N SER A 51 -2.85 10.18 2.11
CA SER A 51 -3.74 10.76 3.12
C SER A 51 -3.54 10.11 4.49
N ILE A 52 -3.37 8.78 4.52
CA ILE A 52 -3.09 8.04 5.76
C ILE A 52 -1.68 8.36 6.27
N MET A 53 -0.66 8.50 5.39
CA MET A 53 0.69 8.92 5.78
C MET A 53 0.70 10.32 6.39
N ASP A 54 -0.05 11.27 5.83
CA ASP A 54 -0.19 12.61 6.40
C ASP A 54 -0.84 12.58 7.78
N ALA A 55 -1.88 11.77 7.96
CA ALA A 55 -2.52 11.57 9.27
C ALA A 55 -1.57 10.94 10.30
N CYS A 56 -0.78 9.95 9.90
CA CYS A 56 0.23 9.32 10.75
C CYS A 56 1.31 10.32 11.20
N LEU A 57 1.78 11.17 10.29
CA LEU A 57 2.74 12.23 10.61
C LEU A 57 2.14 13.26 11.57
N ALA A 58 0.90 13.68 11.35
CA ALA A 58 0.23 14.66 12.19
C ALA A 58 0.00 14.16 13.63
N THR A 59 -0.21 12.85 13.79
CA THR A 59 -0.53 12.21 15.08
C THR A 59 0.66 11.55 15.76
N GLY A 60 1.82 11.46 15.09
CA GLY A 60 3.01 10.83 15.65
C GLY A 60 2.95 9.30 15.69
N VAL A 61 2.34 8.66 14.70
CA VAL A 61 2.10 7.21 14.64
C VAL A 61 2.90 6.59 13.51
N HIS A 62 3.38 5.35 13.69
CA HIS A 62 4.08 4.60 12.66
C HIS A 62 3.13 4.15 11.55
N TYR A 63 3.65 4.05 10.33
CA TYR A 63 2.88 3.68 9.15
C TYR A 63 3.41 2.40 8.51
N ILE A 64 2.51 1.55 8.04
CA ILE A 64 2.82 0.33 7.28
C ILE A 64 1.79 0.23 6.15
N ASP A 65 2.24 -0.06 4.92
CA ASP A 65 1.35 -0.37 3.80
C ASP A 65 1.72 -1.67 3.08
N THR A 66 0.86 -2.06 2.17
CA THR A 66 1.00 -3.29 1.38
C THR A 66 1.08 -3.03 -0.13
N ALA A 67 1.03 -1.76 -0.55
CA ALA A 67 1.00 -1.36 -1.95
C ALA A 67 1.74 -0.03 -2.16
N ASN A 68 1.99 0.33 -3.41
CA ASN A 68 2.46 1.65 -3.78
C ASN A 68 1.27 2.56 -4.10
N TYR A 69 1.45 3.85 -3.82
CA TYR A 69 0.43 4.86 -4.12
C TYR A 69 0.12 4.91 -5.61
N GLU A 70 -1.15 4.99 -5.90
CA GLU A 70 -1.69 5.24 -7.23
C GLU A 70 -2.73 6.36 -7.13
N ALA A 71 -2.68 7.34 -8.01
CA ALA A 71 -3.71 8.38 -8.01
C ALA A 71 -5.03 7.82 -8.55
N GLU A 72 -6.11 8.17 -7.89
CA GLU A 72 -7.45 7.69 -8.25
C GLU A 72 -7.89 8.22 -9.62
N ASP A 73 -7.61 9.48 -9.93
CA ASP A 73 -8.01 10.12 -11.17
C ASP A 73 -6.84 10.35 -12.12
N THR A 74 -6.50 9.31 -12.90
CA THR A 74 -5.48 9.40 -13.95
C THR A 74 -5.95 10.15 -15.20
N GLU A 75 -7.23 10.47 -15.31
CA GLU A 75 -7.80 11.23 -16.40
C GLU A 75 -7.72 12.74 -16.18
N ASP A 76 -7.45 13.19 -14.95
CA ASP A 76 -7.19 14.60 -14.68
C ASP A 76 -5.95 15.09 -15.44
N PRO A 77 -6.11 16.05 -16.40
CA PRO A 77 -4.99 16.51 -17.22
C PRO A 77 -3.88 17.19 -16.41
N GLU A 78 -4.23 17.86 -15.31
CA GLU A 78 -3.26 18.56 -14.46
C GLU A 78 -2.42 17.54 -13.70
N TRP A 79 -3.07 16.55 -13.09
CA TRP A 79 -2.38 15.46 -12.42
C TRP A 79 -1.50 14.65 -13.37
N ARG A 80 -2.03 14.30 -14.56
CA ARG A 80 -1.27 13.57 -15.58
C ARG A 80 -0.01 14.33 -15.99
N ALA A 81 -0.09 15.64 -16.19
CA ALA A 81 1.08 16.45 -16.56
C ALA A 81 2.14 16.47 -15.43
N ILE A 82 1.73 16.55 -14.18
CA ILE A 82 2.64 16.46 -13.03
C ILE A 82 3.30 15.08 -12.98
N TYR A 83 2.52 14.03 -13.13
CA TYR A 83 2.98 12.66 -13.10
C TYR A 83 3.97 12.36 -14.24
N GLU A 84 3.62 12.70 -15.48
CA GLU A 84 4.48 12.48 -16.66
C GLU A 84 5.82 13.24 -16.54
N LYS A 85 5.77 14.48 -16.04
CA LYS A 85 6.99 15.25 -15.75
C LYS A 85 7.86 14.53 -14.73
N ARG A 86 7.28 14.05 -13.65
CA ARG A 86 7.99 13.34 -12.58
C ARG A 86 8.59 12.02 -13.07
N CYS A 87 7.83 11.21 -13.81
CA CYS A 87 8.34 9.99 -14.43
C CYS A 87 9.54 10.27 -15.32
N LYS A 88 9.46 11.30 -16.15
CA LYS A 88 10.56 11.72 -17.04
C LYS A 88 11.81 12.16 -16.27
N GLU A 89 11.65 12.94 -15.19
CA GLU A 89 12.75 13.42 -14.37
C GLU A 89 13.44 12.27 -13.61
N LEU A 90 12.70 11.26 -13.19
CA LEU A 90 13.19 10.12 -12.40
C LEU A 90 13.55 8.90 -13.25
N GLY A 91 13.23 8.91 -14.55
CA GLY A 91 13.50 7.80 -15.46
C GLY A 91 12.54 6.62 -15.30
N PHE A 92 11.36 6.82 -14.73
CA PHE A 92 10.33 5.79 -14.62
C PHE A 92 9.46 5.72 -15.87
N THR A 93 9.05 4.52 -16.21
CA THR A 93 8.20 4.25 -17.40
C THR A 93 6.83 3.68 -17.04
N ALA A 94 6.57 3.38 -15.77
CA ALA A 94 5.33 2.76 -15.30
C ALA A 94 4.55 3.68 -14.36
N TYR A 95 3.26 3.44 -14.26
CA TYR A 95 2.36 4.15 -13.35
C TYR A 95 2.57 3.78 -11.87
N PHE A 96 3.24 2.66 -11.60
CA PHE A 96 3.53 2.15 -10.26
C PHE A 96 4.88 2.69 -9.79
N ASP A 97 4.84 3.70 -8.94
CA ASP A 97 6.04 4.41 -8.49
C ASP A 97 5.98 4.76 -7.00
N TYR A 98 6.91 4.21 -6.24
CA TYR A 98 7.08 4.54 -4.82
C TYR A 98 7.61 5.95 -4.56
N SER A 99 7.97 6.72 -5.57
CA SER A 99 8.55 8.06 -5.36
C SER A 99 7.64 9.01 -4.57
N TRP A 100 6.32 8.82 -4.68
CA TRP A 100 5.33 9.58 -3.92
C TRP A 100 5.45 9.33 -2.42
N GLN A 101 5.51 8.07 -2.01
CA GLN A 101 5.69 7.66 -0.63
C GLN A 101 7.12 7.95 -0.15
N TRP A 102 8.15 7.75 -0.98
CA TRP A 102 9.53 8.11 -0.67
C TRP A 102 9.74 9.61 -0.44
N ALA A 103 8.93 10.48 -1.01
CA ALA A 103 8.97 11.91 -0.72
C ALA A 103 8.68 12.25 0.76
N TYR A 104 8.09 11.33 1.50
CA TYR A 104 7.84 11.46 2.93
C TYR A 104 9.03 11.08 3.82
N GLN A 105 10.11 10.52 3.27
CA GLN A 105 11.24 10.00 4.03
C GLN A 105 11.80 10.98 5.06
N GLU A 106 12.09 12.20 4.64
CA GLU A 106 12.67 13.21 5.53
C GLU A 106 11.66 13.69 6.59
N LYS A 107 10.37 13.72 6.27
CA LYS A 107 9.31 14.05 7.23
C LYS A 107 9.24 13.00 8.35
N PHE A 108 9.18 11.70 7.99
CA PHE A 108 9.16 10.59 8.95
C PHE A 108 10.44 10.53 9.79
N LYS A 109 11.62 10.67 9.18
CA LYS A 109 12.89 10.73 9.91
C LYS A 109 12.94 11.86 10.93
N LYS A 110 12.52 13.07 10.53
CA LYS A 110 12.49 14.23 11.42
C LYS A 110 11.51 14.05 12.58
N ALA A 111 10.41 13.36 12.34
CA ALA A 111 9.43 13.03 13.38
C ALA A 111 9.85 11.85 14.26
N GLY A 112 10.93 11.14 13.94
CA GLY A 112 11.34 9.92 14.64
C GLY A 112 10.39 8.73 14.40
N LEU A 113 9.68 8.75 13.29
CA LEU A 113 8.70 7.74 12.91
C LEU A 113 9.24 6.81 11.83
N THR A 114 8.65 5.62 11.76
CA THR A 114 8.91 4.62 10.72
C THR A 114 7.74 4.53 9.78
N ALA A 115 8.01 4.55 8.47
CA ALA A 115 7.10 4.11 7.43
C ALA A 115 7.67 2.86 6.76
N LEU A 116 6.97 1.74 6.82
CA LEU A 116 7.32 0.50 6.13
C LEU A 116 6.43 0.37 4.90
N LEU A 117 7.04 0.48 3.73
CA LEU A 117 6.33 0.50 2.45
C LEU A 117 6.36 -0.86 1.77
N GLY A 118 5.29 -1.22 1.09
CA GLY A 118 5.20 -2.42 0.27
C GLY A 118 5.35 -3.71 1.06
N SER A 119 4.77 -3.81 2.26
CA SER A 119 4.83 -5.00 3.11
C SER A 119 3.70 -5.99 2.82
N GLY A 120 3.37 -6.15 1.53
CA GLY A 120 2.36 -7.08 1.03
C GLY A 120 2.97 -8.38 0.51
N PHE A 121 2.32 -8.95 -0.49
CA PHE A 121 2.83 -10.14 -1.18
C PHE A 121 3.73 -9.73 -2.36
N ASP A 122 3.19 -8.96 -3.29
CA ASP A 122 3.89 -8.38 -4.43
C ASP A 122 3.37 -6.94 -4.63
N PRO A 123 4.08 -5.99 -4.06
CA PRO A 123 5.39 -6.01 -3.40
C PRO A 123 5.38 -6.53 -1.95
N GLY A 124 6.52 -7.09 -1.52
CA GLY A 124 6.79 -7.47 -0.14
C GLY A 124 7.44 -8.84 -0.02
N VAL A 125 6.67 -9.92 0.02
CA VAL A 125 7.18 -11.31 0.15
C VAL A 125 8.13 -11.65 -0.98
N THR A 126 7.83 -11.28 -2.21
CA THR A 126 8.68 -11.48 -3.39
C THR A 126 10.04 -10.78 -3.25
N SER A 127 10.05 -9.56 -2.73
CA SER A 127 11.28 -8.80 -2.45
C SER A 127 12.12 -9.46 -1.36
N VAL A 128 11.47 -9.95 -0.29
CA VAL A 128 12.14 -10.68 0.80
C VAL A 128 12.75 -11.98 0.29
N PHE A 129 12.04 -12.74 -0.54
CA PHE A 129 12.59 -13.98 -1.14
C PHE A 129 13.79 -13.70 -2.04
N SER A 130 13.73 -12.65 -2.85
CA SER A 130 14.85 -12.24 -3.71
C SER A 130 16.08 -11.86 -2.87
N ALA A 131 15.89 -11.05 -1.83
CA ALA A 131 16.97 -10.68 -0.92
C ALA A 131 17.52 -11.86 -0.13
N TYR A 132 16.67 -12.78 0.30
CA TYR A 132 17.07 -14.00 0.99
C TYR A 132 17.89 -14.93 0.07
N ALA A 133 17.45 -15.08 -1.18
CA ALA A 133 18.15 -15.89 -2.18
C ALA A 133 19.56 -15.31 -2.47
N LEU A 134 19.66 -13.99 -2.68
CA LEU A 134 20.94 -13.31 -2.87
C LEU A 134 21.87 -13.50 -1.67
N LYS A 135 21.33 -13.38 -0.45
CA LYS A 135 22.14 -13.49 0.76
C LYS A 135 22.66 -14.91 1.04
N HIS A 136 21.90 -15.94 0.67
CA HIS A 136 22.15 -17.31 1.15
C HIS A 136 22.50 -18.33 0.08
N TYR A 137 22.14 -18.07 -1.19
CA TYR A 137 22.26 -19.07 -2.26
C TYR A 137 23.02 -18.59 -3.48
N PHE A 138 23.13 -17.29 -3.73
CA PHE A 138 23.75 -16.75 -4.93
C PHE A 138 24.73 -15.64 -4.59
N ASP A 139 25.86 -15.61 -5.28
CA ASP A 139 26.82 -14.51 -5.21
C ASP A 139 26.35 -13.30 -6.00
N GLU A 140 25.60 -13.55 -7.08
CA GLU A 140 25.04 -12.53 -7.96
C GLU A 140 23.74 -13.04 -8.58
N ILE A 141 22.76 -12.14 -8.77
CA ILE A 141 21.50 -12.44 -9.46
C ILE A 141 21.46 -11.62 -10.75
N HIS A 142 21.41 -12.31 -11.91
CA HIS A 142 21.33 -11.69 -13.22
C HIS A 142 19.89 -11.52 -13.72
N TYR A 143 18.98 -12.35 -13.24
CA TYR A 143 17.59 -12.37 -13.66
C TYR A 143 16.69 -12.87 -12.55
N ILE A 144 15.53 -12.23 -12.39
CA ILE A 144 14.47 -12.66 -11.48
C ILE A 144 13.19 -12.78 -12.29
N ASP A 145 12.54 -13.91 -12.18
CA ASP A 145 11.21 -14.15 -12.74
C ASP A 145 10.27 -14.54 -11.59
N ILE A 146 9.17 -13.79 -11.46
CA ILE A 146 8.19 -13.97 -10.39
C ILE A 146 6.91 -14.46 -11.04
N LEU A 147 6.51 -15.68 -10.69
CA LEU A 147 5.25 -16.28 -11.12
C LEU A 147 4.42 -16.60 -9.89
N ASP A 148 3.26 -16.03 -9.83
CA ASP A 148 2.28 -16.30 -8.80
C ASP A 148 0.95 -16.76 -9.39
N CYS A 149 0.12 -17.39 -8.59
CA CYS A 149 -1.23 -17.75 -8.98
C CYS A 149 -2.17 -17.69 -7.77
N ASN A 150 -3.41 -17.33 -8.04
CA ASN A 150 -4.47 -17.44 -7.05
C ASN A 150 -4.97 -18.90 -6.98
N GLY A 151 -4.60 -19.60 -5.90
CA GLY A 151 -5.07 -20.95 -5.60
C GLY A 151 -6.39 -21.01 -4.81
N GLY A 152 -7.03 -19.87 -4.58
CA GLY A 152 -8.31 -19.80 -3.85
C GLY A 152 -9.50 -20.19 -4.71
N ASP A 153 -10.59 -20.62 -4.04
CA ASP A 153 -11.89 -20.83 -4.65
C ASP A 153 -12.86 -19.75 -4.17
N HIS A 154 -13.34 -18.93 -5.08
CA HIS A 154 -14.31 -17.87 -4.82
C HIS A 154 -15.76 -18.29 -5.10
N GLY A 155 -15.98 -19.55 -5.51
CA GLY A 155 -17.29 -20.07 -5.90
C GLY A 155 -17.80 -19.54 -7.25
N TYR A 156 -16.94 -18.90 -8.05
CA TYR A 156 -17.25 -18.39 -9.38
C TYR A 156 -16.27 -18.95 -10.42
N PRO A 157 -16.71 -19.15 -11.68
CA PRO A 157 -15.82 -19.63 -12.76
C PRO A 157 -14.64 -18.71 -13.05
N PHE A 158 -14.80 -17.42 -12.78
CA PHE A 158 -13.74 -16.40 -12.88
C PHE A 158 -13.88 -15.41 -11.73
N ALA A 159 -12.80 -15.19 -11.01
CA ALA A 159 -12.73 -14.18 -9.97
C ALA A 159 -11.29 -13.67 -9.83
N THR A 160 -11.15 -12.43 -9.39
CA THR A 160 -9.87 -11.84 -9.00
C THR A 160 -9.86 -11.53 -7.51
N ASN A 161 -8.69 -11.55 -6.89
CA ASN A 161 -8.52 -11.13 -5.49
C ASN A 161 -8.40 -9.62 -5.35
N PHE A 162 -8.17 -8.93 -6.46
CA PHE A 162 -7.92 -7.50 -6.52
C PHE A 162 -9.12 -6.73 -7.06
N ASN A 163 -9.07 -5.43 -6.87
CA ASN A 163 -9.91 -4.51 -7.60
C ASN A 163 -9.74 -4.76 -9.12
N PRO A 164 -10.82 -5.02 -9.87
CA PRO A 164 -10.73 -5.31 -11.30
C PRO A 164 -10.09 -4.18 -12.12
N GLU A 165 -10.24 -2.93 -11.70
CA GLU A 165 -9.64 -1.78 -12.36
C GLU A 165 -8.12 -1.79 -12.24
N ILE A 166 -7.59 -2.08 -11.05
CA ILE A 166 -6.14 -2.21 -10.82
C ILE A 166 -5.57 -3.33 -11.68
N ASN A 167 -6.22 -4.51 -11.70
CA ASN A 167 -5.78 -5.61 -12.58
C ASN A 167 -5.75 -5.22 -14.05
N LEU A 168 -6.76 -4.48 -14.53
CA LEU A 168 -6.78 -4.02 -15.92
C LEU A 168 -5.65 -3.03 -16.21
N ARG A 169 -5.33 -2.16 -15.29
CA ARG A 169 -4.20 -1.22 -15.43
C ARG A 169 -2.87 -1.96 -15.44
N GLU A 170 -2.65 -2.91 -14.53
CA GLU A 170 -1.42 -3.72 -14.50
C GLU A 170 -1.15 -4.45 -15.80
N VAL A 171 -2.17 -5.11 -16.37
CA VAL A 171 -1.99 -5.88 -17.61
C VAL A 171 -2.01 -5.02 -18.88
N SER A 172 -2.48 -3.78 -18.81
CA SER A 172 -2.52 -2.85 -19.93
C SER A 172 -1.39 -1.80 -19.92
N ALA A 173 -0.63 -1.72 -18.83
CA ALA A 173 0.51 -0.82 -18.74
C ALA A 173 1.58 -1.19 -19.78
N PRO A 174 2.19 -0.21 -20.46
CA PRO A 174 3.22 -0.44 -21.47
C PRO A 174 4.53 -0.95 -20.88
#